data_a114c895050419b48006a5c347b84bba
#
_entry.id   a114c895050419b48006a5c347b84bba
#
_cell.length_a   1.000
_cell.length_b   1.000
_cell.length_c   1.000
_cell.angle_alpha   90.00
_cell.angle_beta   90.00
_cell.angle_gamma   90.00
#
_symmetry.space_group_name_H-M   'P 1'
#
loop_
_entity.id
_entity.type
_entity.pdbx_description
1 polymer ?
#
loop_
_entity_poly.entity_id
_entity_poly.type
_entity_poly.pdbx_seq_one_letter_code
_entity_poly.pdbx_strand_id
1 'polypeptide(L)'
;MNYFCFLLFIKSYLRRMQFSHIIGQQHVIQQLQEMVDHNRLSHALLFIGKEGSGALPLALAFSSYVVSQSEKNKPVAVTAGLFGDESVAAPVSHGAELAEQYIHPDIHYSYPVIPRKSGDKPVSTDYITEWREFIKLYPYGNVYDWLQFIGAENKQGNITAAECADIIRKLSLKSFESEYKILLLWMPEYLGNEGNKLLKLIEEPPANTLFILVAENESLVLPTILSRCQTVRIPPIDLKDTATALVQRSKLSEEQAMQIAGVSEGNYREALQLIQHAEEDWQSLLREWLNAVLKSGPIAQVKWVDTISQLGREKQKQFLRYFTHLLEQSIRLRTMGEEHLPLTGAEKDFAIRLNKLCDISQQQAITQELDRAAYHIERNANAKMLFMAVTIKLYHIIANHSVIEVG
;
A
#
# COMPACT_ATOMS: atom_id res chain seq x y z
N MET A 1 -11.74 -11.12 -19.74
CA MET A 1 -12.85 -10.28 -19.21
C MET A 1 -12.39 -8.84 -19.26
N ASN A 2 -13.07 -7.94 -20.01
CA ASN A 2 -12.54 -6.64 -20.38
C ASN A 2 -12.15 -5.77 -19.16
N TYR A 3 -10.95 -5.21 -19.20
CA TYR A 3 -10.38 -4.22 -18.25
C TYR A 3 -11.39 -3.12 -17.85
N PHE A 4 -12.26 -2.75 -18.79
CA PHE A 4 -13.32 -1.75 -18.62
C PHE A 4 -14.46 -2.22 -17.69
N CYS A 5 -14.76 -3.51 -17.64
CA CYS A 5 -15.82 -4.07 -16.81
C CYS A 5 -15.37 -4.22 -15.35
N PHE A 6 -14.09 -4.51 -15.12
CA PHE A 6 -13.47 -4.59 -13.79
C PHE A 6 -13.36 -3.20 -13.15
N LEU A 7 -12.96 -2.19 -13.91
CA LEU A 7 -12.93 -0.78 -13.48
C LEU A 7 -14.33 -0.22 -13.16
N LEU A 8 -15.36 -0.61 -13.90
CA LEU A 8 -16.74 -0.17 -13.65
C LEU A 8 -17.32 -0.77 -12.38
N PHE A 9 -16.90 -1.98 -12.01
CA PHE A 9 -17.40 -2.68 -10.81
C PHE A 9 -16.75 -2.14 -9.53
N ILE A 10 -15.44 -1.84 -9.55
CA ILE A 10 -14.75 -1.13 -8.48
C ILE A 10 -15.34 0.27 -8.29
N LYS A 11 -15.72 0.96 -9.36
CA LYS A 11 -16.35 2.30 -9.31
C LYS A 11 -17.65 2.35 -8.51
N SER A 12 -18.39 1.27 -8.38
CA SER A 12 -19.67 1.29 -7.66
C SER A 12 -19.53 1.17 -6.14
N TYR A 13 -18.48 0.48 -5.67
CA TYR A 13 -18.25 0.21 -4.24
C TYR A 13 -17.44 1.29 -3.52
N LEU A 14 -16.64 2.09 -4.24
CA LEU A 14 -15.66 3.01 -3.67
C LEU A 14 -16.09 4.49 -3.71
N ARG A 15 -17.37 4.78 -3.89
CA ARG A 15 -17.86 6.18 -3.92
C ARG A 15 -17.76 6.90 -2.59
N ARG A 16 -17.64 6.19 -1.45
CA ARG A 16 -17.67 6.76 -0.09
C ARG A 16 -16.70 5.98 0.80
N MET A 17 -15.66 6.62 1.35
CA MET A 17 -14.75 5.95 2.26
C MET A 17 -15.25 6.04 3.69
N GLN A 18 -15.80 4.94 4.17
CA GLN A 18 -16.27 4.74 5.56
C GLN A 18 -15.56 3.53 6.14
N PHE A 19 -15.57 3.39 7.46
CA PHE A 19 -15.03 2.21 8.13
C PHE A 19 -15.62 0.87 7.64
N SER A 20 -16.89 0.87 7.23
CA SER A 20 -17.54 -0.29 6.64
C SER A 20 -16.93 -0.79 5.33
N HIS A 21 -16.14 0.05 4.66
CA HIS A 21 -15.45 -0.30 3.42
C HIS A 21 -14.01 -0.78 3.64
N ILE A 22 -13.50 -0.70 4.87
CA ILE A 22 -12.16 -1.18 5.21
C ILE A 22 -12.20 -2.70 5.32
N ILE A 23 -11.23 -3.35 4.71
CA ILE A 23 -11.10 -4.81 4.78
C ILE A 23 -10.42 -5.15 6.11
N GLY A 24 -11.09 -5.93 6.94
CA GLY A 24 -10.58 -6.30 8.25
C GLY A 24 -10.37 -5.10 9.18
N GLN A 25 -9.32 -5.14 10.00
CA GLN A 25 -8.89 -4.03 10.88
C GLN A 25 -9.89 -3.62 11.96
N GLN A 26 -10.86 -4.48 12.32
CA GLN A 26 -11.96 -4.15 13.25
C GLN A 26 -11.44 -3.65 14.60
N HIS A 27 -10.37 -4.25 15.12
CA HIS A 27 -9.77 -3.84 16.39
C HIS A 27 -9.19 -2.42 16.33
N VAL A 28 -8.51 -2.09 15.23
CA VAL A 28 -7.92 -0.75 15.04
C VAL A 28 -9.04 0.29 14.85
N ILE A 29 -10.08 -0.06 14.09
CA ILE A 29 -11.25 0.80 13.89
C ILE A 29 -11.90 1.12 15.24
N GLN A 30 -12.15 0.11 16.06
CA GLN A 30 -12.73 0.30 17.40
C GLN A 30 -11.84 1.19 18.26
N GLN A 31 -10.54 0.95 18.30
CA GLN A 31 -9.58 1.78 19.05
C GLN A 31 -9.65 3.25 18.60
N LEU A 32 -9.71 3.51 17.31
CA LEU A 32 -9.80 4.88 16.76
C LEU A 32 -11.13 5.56 17.11
N GLN A 33 -12.23 4.82 17.07
CA GLN A 33 -13.54 5.32 17.49
C GLN A 33 -13.56 5.67 18.98
N GLU A 34 -13.03 4.79 19.85
CA GLU A 34 -12.91 5.03 21.29
C GLU A 34 -12.05 6.26 21.62
N MET A 35 -10.99 6.55 20.83
CA MET A 35 -10.19 7.78 21.00
C MET A 35 -11.03 9.03 20.79
N VAL A 36 -11.91 9.03 19.80
CA VAL A 36 -12.79 10.18 19.51
C VAL A 36 -13.92 10.27 20.54
N ASP A 37 -14.61 9.18 20.81
CA ASP A 37 -15.78 9.14 21.70
C ASP A 37 -15.45 9.51 23.15
N HIS A 38 -14.24 9.17 23.61
CA HIS A 38 -13.76 9.52 24.96
C HIS A 38 -12.95 10.82 25.00
N ASN A 39 -12.92 11.61 23.91
CA ASN A 39 -12.16 12.86 23.81
C ASN A 39 -10.67 12.69 24.18
N ARG A 40 -10.06 11.58 23.75
CA ARG A 40 -8.64 11.22 23.98
C ARG A 40 -7.84 11.25 22.69
N LEU A 41 -8.30 12.03 21.72
CA LEU A 41 -7.66 12.15 20.42
C LEU A 41 -6.34 12.92 20.56
N SER A 42 -5.23 12.25 20.25
CA SER A 42 -3.93 12.92 20.15
C SER A 42 -3.92 13.85 18.93
N HIS A 43 -3.28 15.01 19.07
CA HIS A 43 -3.17 15.97 17.96
C HIS A 43 -2.30 15.47 16.79
N ALA A 44 -1.48 14.43 17.00
CA ALA A 44 -0.65 13.83 15.95
C ALA A 44 -0.66 12.30 16.06
N LEU A 45 -1.18 11.65 15.04
CA LEU A 45 -1.23 10.21 14.89
C LEU A 45 -0.33 9.77 13.75
N LEU A 46 0.42 8.69 13.95
CA LEU A 46 1.22 8.04 12.91
C LEU A 46 0.70 6.62 12.69
N PHE A 47 0.02 6.43 11.57
CA PHE A 47 -0.45 5.12 11.11
C PHE A 47 0.71 4.42 10.42
N ILE A 48 1.12 3.27 10.97
CA ILE A 48 2.19 2.44 10.42
C ILE A 48 1.60 1.12 9.98
N GLY A 49 1.61 0.88 8.68
CA GLY A 49 1.15 -0.37 8.09
C GLY A 49 1.90 -0.68 6.81
N LYS A 50 2.27 -1.93 6.62
CA LYS A 50 2.92 -2.37 5.38
C LYS A 50 2.04 -2.10 4.17
N GLU A 51 2.65 -2.07 2.99
CA GLU A 51 1.95 -1.98 1.70
C GLU A 51 0.72 -2.90 1.65
N GLY A 52 -0.40 -2.38 1.18
CA GLY A 52 -1.64 -3.15 1.02
C GLY A 52 -2.37 -3.52 2.31
N SER A 53 -1.85 -3.16 3.51
CA SER A 53 -2.51 -3.42 4.81
C SER A 53 -3.77 -2.59 5.05
N GLY A 54 -3.99 -1.55 4.25
CA GLY A 54 -5.14 -0.66 4.38
C GLY A 54 -4.90 0.56 5.27
N ALA A 55 -3.63 0.96 5.51
CA ALA A 55 -3.31 2.14 6.32
C ALA A 55 -3.87 3.44 5.72
N LEU A 56 -3.71 3.66 4.42
CA LEU A 56 -4.25 4.85 3.74
C LEU A 56 -5.78 4.90 3.75
N PRO A 57 -6.52 3.86 3.31
CA PRO A 57 -7.99 3.91 3.36
C PRO A 57 -8.53 4.02 4.79
N LEU A 58 -7.86 3.45 5.79
CA LEU A 58 -8.24 3.61 7.19
C LEU A 58 -8.07 5.06 7.66
N ALA A 59 -6.96 5.73 7.30
CA ALA A 59 -6.73 7.12 7.62
C ALA A 59 -7.74 8.05 6.94
N LEU A 60 -8.13 7.77 5.70
CA LEU A 60 -9.17 8.48 4.97
C LEU A 60 -10.55 8.33 5.65
N ALA A 61 -10.93 7.09 6.01
CA ALA A 61 -12.16 6.80 6.72
C ALA A 61 -12.19 7.46 8.11
N PHE A 62 -11.06 7.42 8.82
CA PHE A 62 -10.93 8.07 10.13
C PHE A 62 -11.04 9.59 10.04
N SER A 63 -10.42 10.22 9.04
CA SER A 63 -10.56 11.66 8.79
C SER A 63 -12.02 12.06 8.57
N SER A 64 -12.74 11.28 7.76
CA SER A 64 -14.18 11.50 7.53
C SER A 64 -15.00 11.29 8.80
N TYR A 65 -14.65 10.30 9.61
CA TYR A 65 -15.34 10.02 10.89
C TYR A 65 -15.16 11.19 11.88
N VAL A 66 -13.94 11.71 12.08
CA VAL A 66 -13.66 12.83 12.99
C VAL A 66 -14.47 14.06 12.59
N VAL A 67 -14.50 14.41 11.31
CA VAL A 67 -15.28 15.56 10.81
C VAL A 67 -16.78 15.34 11.05
N SER A 68 -17.30 14.16 10.76
CA SER A 68 -18.73 13.87 10.91
C SER A 68 -19.20 13.90 12.38
N GLN A 69 -18.36 13.49 13.33
CA GLN A 69 -18.68 13.55 14.75
C GLN A 69 -18.65 15.00 15.27
N SER A 70 -17.74 15.81 14.79
CA SER A 70 -17.66 17.23 15.17
C SER A 70 -18.89 18.03 14.72
N GLU A 71 -19.54 17.64 13.63
CA GLU A 71 -20.78 18.27 13.15
C GLU A 71 -21.99 17.85 13.96
N LYS A 72 -22.09 16.60 14.40
CA LYS A 72 -23.18 16.11 15.25
C LYS A 72 -23.26 16.87 16.59
N ASN A 73 -22.11 17.34 17.08
CA ASN A 73 -22.02 18.08 18.33
C ASN A 73 -22.36 19.58 18.19
N LYS A 74 -22.55 20.08 16.98
CA LYS A 74 -23.03 21.46 16.81
C LYS A 74 -24.50 21.55 17.23
N PRO A 75 -24.88 22.54 18.06
CA PRO A 75 -26.29 22.75 18.38
C PRO A 75 -27.04 23.00 17.08
N VAL A 76 -28.03 22.19 16.79
CA VAL A 76 -28.94 22.41 15.68
C VAL A 76 -29.57 23.78 15.92
N ALA A 77 -29.27 24.74 15.07
CA ALA A 77 -30.01 26.01 15.08
C ALA A 77 -31.46 25.67 14.71
N VAL A 78 -32.28 25.53 15.73
CA VAL A 78 -33.73 25.40 15.55
C VAL A 78 -34.19 26.74 15.01
N THR A 79 -34.20 26.88 13.69
CA THR A 79 -35.02 27.91 13.06
C THR A 79 -36.45 27.52 13.37
N ALA A 80 -36.99 28.08 14.47
CA ALA A 80 -38.41 27.98 14.75
C ALA A 80 -39.14 28.55 13.54
N GLY A 81 -39.63 27.65 12.71
CA GLY A 81 -40.53 28.02 11.62
C GLY A 81 -41.75 28.72 12.23
N LEU A 82 -42.15 29.83 11.66
CA LEU A 82 -43.27 30.65 12.11
C LEU A 82 -44.63 29.91 12.02
N PHE A 83 -44.65 28.70 11.47
CA PHE A 83 -45.84 27.84 11.33
C PHE A 83 -45.43 26.40 11.71
N GLY A 84 -46.01 25.92 12.80
CA GLY A 84 -45.74 24.70 13.51
C GLY A 84 -45.59 23.40 12.67
N ASP A 85 -44.91 22.48 13.33
CA ASP A 85 -44.87 21.03 13.14
C ASP A 85 -44.63 20.48 11.71
N GLU A 86 -43.33 20.22 11.44
CA GLU A 86 -42.90 19.02 10.79
C GLU A 86 -41.53 18.64 11.38
N SER A 87 -41.45 17.46 12.00
CA SER A 87 -40.17 16.85 12.39
C SER A 87 -39.40 16.49 11.13
N VAL A 88 -38.62 17.44 10.62
CA VAL A 88 -37.70 17.21 9.52
C VAL A 88 -36.59 16.34 10.07
N ALA A 89 -36.45 15.13 9.53
CA ALA A 89 -35.30 14.26 9.76
C ALA A 89 -34.02 15.09 9.66
N ALA A 90 -33.14 14.96 10.67
CA ALA A 90 -31.89 15.72 10.71
C ALA A 90 -31.19 15.57 9.35
N PRO A 91 -30.84 16.65 8.66
CA PRO A 91 -30.17 16.56 7.37
C PRO A 91 -28.85 15.79 7.58
N VAL A 92 -28.58 14.85 6.69
CA VAL A 92 -27.27 14.21 6.60
C VAL A 92 -26.25 15.35 6.55
N SER A 93 -25.26 15.35 7.45
CA SER A 93 -24.37 16.50 7.58
C SER A 93 -23.65 16.71 6.25
N HIS A 94 -23.77 17.89 5.68
CA HIS A 94 -23.19 18.24 4.38
C HIS A 94 -21.68 18.01 4.36
N GLY A 95 -20.99 18.31 5.45
CA GLY A 95 -19.56 18.07 5.59
C GLY A 95 -19.17 16.61 5.58
N ALA A 96 -19.99 15.70 6.14
CA ALA A 96 -19.74 14.27 6.03
C ALA A 96 -19.78 13.80 4.57
N GLU A 97 -20.72 14.29 3.76
CA GLU A 97 -20.78 13.98 2.33
C GLU A 97 -19.56 14.51 1.57
N LEU A 98 -19.11 15.73 1.89
CA LEU A 98 -17.91 16.32 1.29
C LEU A 98 -16.64 15.54 1.68
N ALA A 99 -16.54 15.10 2.94
CA ALA A 99 -15.42 14.30 3.41
C ALA A 99 -15.35 12.93 2.72
N GLU A 100 -16.49 12.26 2.55
CA GLU A 100 -16.61 11.01 1.80
C GLU A 100 -16.20 11.13 0.32
N GLN A 101 -16.38 12.33 -0.25
CA GLN A 101 -15.97 12.63 -1.62
C GLN A 101 -14.54 13.18 -1.72
N TYR A 102 -13.81 13.30 -0.59
CA TYR A 102 -12.46 13.86 -0.47
C TYR A 102 -12.35 15.34 -0.86
N ILE A 103 -13.43 16.10 -0.72
CA ILE A 103 -13.51 17.54 -1.06
C ILE A 103 -13.79 18.43 0.15
N HIS A 104 -13.78 17.87 1.38
CA HIS A 104 -14.02 18.66 2.58
C HIS A 104 -12.95 19.75 2.75
N PRO A 105 -13.34 21.02 2.98
CA PRO A 105 -12.41 22.16 3.02
C PRO A 105 -11.39 22.08 4.16
N ASP A 106 -11.73 21.43 5.28
CA ASP A 106 -10.88 21.31 6.46
C ASP A 106 -10.05 20.03 6.48
N ILE A 107 -10.12 19.18 5.43
CA ILE A 107 -9.23 18.04 5.26
C ILE A 107 -8.20 18.36 4.17
N HIS A 108 -6.97 18.53 4.58
CA HIS A 108 -5.83 18.81 3.71
C HIS A 108 -5.02 17.55 3.45
N TYR A 109 -4.61 17.35 2.20
CA TYR A 109 -3.82 16.19 1.79
C TYR A 109 -2.41 16.63 1.42
N SER A 110 -1.41 15.86 1.85
CA SER A 110 -0.03 15.98 1.43
C SER A 110 0.51 14.60 1.08
N TYR A 111 1.22 14.51 -0.02
CA TYR A 111 1.70 13.25 -0.59
C TYR A 111 2.90 13.51 -1.53
N PRO A 112 3.70 12.48 -1.86
CA PRO A 112 4.83 12.66 -2.76
C PRO A 112 4.40 13.14 -4.15
N VAL A 113 5.05 14.18 -4.65
CA VAL A 113 4.79 14.76 -5.98
C VAL A 113 6.09 14.93 -6.77
N ILE A 114 5.95 15.21 -8.06
CA ILE A 114 7.07 15.47 -8.98
C ILE A 114 6.93 16.86 -9.60
N PRO A 115 8.03 17.50 -10.03
CA PRO A 115 7.98 18.70 -10.84
C PRO A 115 7.28 18.41 -12.18
N ARG A 116 6.31 19.26 -12.56
CA ARG A 116 5.70 19.21 -13.91
C ARG A 116 6.68 19.71 -14.96
N LYS A 117 7.46 20.74 -14.63
CA LYS A 117 8.52 21.31 -15.47
C LYS A 117 9.82 21.41 -14.69
N SER A 118 10.94 21.51 -15.42
CA SER A 118 12.24 21.74 -14.80
C SER A 118 12.26 23.06 -14.04
N GLY A 119 12.70 23.03 -12.77
CA GLY A 119 12.73 24.21 -11.89
C GLY A 119 11.48 24.45 -11.06
N ASP A 120 10.37 23.74 -11.30
CA ASP A 120 9.17 23.85 -10.49
C ASP A 120 9.42 23.37 -9.06
N LYS A 121 8.73 24.00 -8.12
CA LYS A 121 8.63 23.58 -6.71
C LYS A 121 7.23 23.02 -6.47
N PRO A 122 6.99 21.74 -6.80
CA PRO A 122 5.66 21.18 -6.79
C PRO A 122 5.12 21.08 -5.36
N VAL A 123 3.82 21.28 -5.25
CA VAL A 123 3.03 21.07 -4.02
C VAL A 123 1.90 20.08 -4.30
N SER A 124 1.42 19.39 -3.27
CA SER A 124 0.33 18.40 -3.39
C SER A 124 -0.93 18.99 -4.03
N THR A 125 -1.20 20.27 -3.81
CA THR A 125 -2.35 20.96 -4.39
C THR A 125 -2.32 20.99 -5.92
N ASP A 126 -1.14 20.94 -6.56
CA ASP A 126 -1.02 20.92 -8.02
C ASP A 126 -1.57 19.63 -8.64
N TYR A 127 -1.70 18.59 -7.84
CA TYR A 127 -2.16 17.24 -8.23
C TYR A 127 -3.43 16.80 -7.50
N ILE A 128 -4.19 17.75 -6.90
CA ILE A 128 -5.32 17.39 -6.03
C ILE A 128 -6.45 16.67 -6.77
N THR A 129 -6.65 16.96 -8.05
CA THR A 129 -7.67 16.29 -8.88
C THR A 129 -7.27 14.85 -9.12
N GLU A 130 -6.03 14.62 -9.57
CA GLU A 130 -5.47 13.30 -9.83
C GLU A 130 -5.41 12.47 -8.52
N TRP A 131 -5.06 13.12 -7.39
CA TRP A 131 -5.04 12.47 -6.09
C TRP A 131 -6.42 11.95 -5.67
N ARG A 132 -7.46 12.78 -5.80
CA ARG A 132 -8.83 12.37 -5.49
C ARG A 132 -9.32 11.22 -6.36
N GLU A 133 -8.93 11.17 -7.62
CA GLU A 133 -9.22 10.05 -8.49
C GLU A 133 -8.43 8.80 -8.11
N PHE A 134 -7.14 8.96 -7.80
CA PHE A 134 -6.28 7.87 -7.39
C PHE A 134 -6.81 7.17 -6.14
N ILE A 135 -7.10 7.89 -5.06
CA ILE A 135 -7.59 7.29 -3.81
C ILE A 135 -8.98 6.65 -3.95
N LYS A 136 -9.77 7.08 -4.94
CA LYS A 136 -11.05 6.43 -5.29
C LYS A 136 -10.85 5.11 -6.04
N LEU A 137 -9.86 5.04 -6.89
CA LEU A 137 -9.60 3.88 -7.75
C LEU A 137 -8.66 2.87 -7.10
N TYR A 138 -7.67 3.36 -6.35
CA TYR A 138 -6.58 2.56 -5.77
C TYR A 138 -6.39 2.88 -4.27
N PRO A 139 -7.40 2.70 -3.40
CA PRO A 139 -7.28 3.05 -1.99
C PRO A 139 -6.21 2.22 -1.25
N TYR A 140 -5.90 1.02 -1.73
CA TYR A 140 -4.83 0.16 -1.23
C TYR A 140 -3.53 0.30 -2.03
N GLY A 141 -3.46 1.26 -2.97
CA GLY A 141 -2.29 1.50 -3.81
C GLY A 141 -1.10 2.06 -3.03
N ASN A 142 0.10 1.85 -3.55
CA ASN A 142 1.35 2.38 -3.02
C ASN A 142 1.83 3.61 -3.82
N VAL A 143 3.02 4.14 -3.45
CA VAL A 143 3.60 5.31 -4.14
C VAL A 143 3.91 5.03 -5.60
N TYR A 144 4.28 3.80 -5.95
CA TYR A 144 4.54 3.45 -7.35
C TYR A 144 3.26 3.57 -8.19
N ASP A 145 2.12 3.04 -7.70
CA ASP A 145 0.83 3.16 -8.38
C ASP A 145 0.43 4.63 -8.54
N TRP A 146 0.68 5.44 -7.52
CA TRP A 146 0.44 6.88 -7.57
C TRP A 146 1.29 7.57 -8.63
N LEU A 147 2.60 7.32 -8.63
CA LEU A 147 3.51 7.92 -9.61
C LEU A 147 3.19 7.45 -11.04
N GLN A 148 2.82 6.18 -11.21
CA GLN A 148 2.36 5.65 -12.49
C GLN A 148 1.05 6.33 -12.93
N PHE A 149 0.11 6.53 -12.00
CA PHE A 149 -1.17 7.19 -12.28
C PHE A 149 -0.99 8.61 -12.83
N ILE A 150 0.00 9.34 -12.34
CA ILE A 150 0.34 10.70 -12.83
C ILE A 150 1.38 10.69 -13.97
N GLY A 151 1.67 9.52 -14.58
CA GLY A 151 2.63 9.40 -15.70
C GLY A 151 4.09 9.64 -15.31
N ALA A 152 4.46 9.30 -14.09
CA ALA A 152 5.79 9.57 -13.50
C ALA A 152 6.49 8.31 -12.95
N GLU A 153 6.19 7.14 -13.46
CA GLU A 153 6.68 5.84 -12.99
C GLU A 153 8.21 5.71 -12.91
N ASN A 154 8.94 6.51 -13.72
CA ASN A 154 10.41 6.53 -13.75
C ASN A 154 11.03 7.67 -12.94
N LYS A 155 10.22 8.45 -12.21
CA LYS A 155 10.67 9.55 -11.37
C LYS A 155 10.52 9.20 -9.90
N GLN A 156 11.34 9.81 -9.07
CA GLN A 156 11.18 9.71 -7.63
C GLN A 156 10.29 10.84 -7.14
N GLY A 157 9.18 10.48 -6.45
CA GLY A 157 8.34 11.45 -5.76
C GLY A 157 9.06 12.07 -4.57
N ASN A 158 8.67 13.28 -4.18
CA ASN A 158 9.22 13.97 -3.03
C ASN A 158 8.16 14.87 -2.37
N ILE A 159 8.25 15.05 -1.06
CA ILE A 159 7.50 16.07 -0.31
C ILE A 159 8.46 17.21 -0.04
N THR A 160 8.29 18.31 -0.77
CA THR A 160 9.31 19.37 -0.87
C THR A 160 9.24 20.36 0.29
N ALA A 161 10.28 21.21 0.39
CA ALA A 161 10.26 22.37 1.30
C ALA A 161 9.09 23.32 1.02
N ALA A 162 8.69 23.46 -0.26
CA ALA A 162 7.55 24.26 -0.66
C ALA A 162 6.24 23.66 -0.14
N GLU A 163 6.11 22.33 -0.17
CA GLU A 163 4.98 21.61 0.44
C GLU A 163 4.91 21.86 1.95
N CYS A 164 6.03 21.75 2.67
CA CYS A 164 6.05 22.06 4.10
C CYS A 164 5.60 23.51 4.40
N ALA A 165 6.00 24.47 3.59
CA ALA A 165 5.55 25.87 3.74
C ALA A 165 4.05 26.02 3.44
N ASP A 166 3.51 25.32 2.43
CA ASP A 166 2.09 25.32 2.11
C ASP A 166 1.25 24.67 3.20
N ILE A 167 1.72 23.55 3.80
CA ILE A 167 1.10 22.93 4.98
C ILE A 167 0.99 23.93 6.13
N ILE A 168 2.10 24.60 6.49
CA ILE A 168 2.12 25.58 7.58
C ILE A 168 1.10 26.69 7.29
N ARG A 169 1.09 27.20 6.07
CA ARG A 169 0.14 28.25 5.65
C ARG A 169 -1.32 27.80 5.78
N LYS A 170 -1.67 26.61 5.26
CA LYS A 170 -3.03 26.06 5.31
C LYS A 170 -3.51 25.84 6.75
N LEU A 171 -2.67 25.26 7.59
CA LEU A 171 -3.03 24.95 8.96
C LEU A 171 -3.05 26.20 9.87
N SER A 172 -2.44 27.31 9.48
CA SER A 172 -2.55 28.58 10.20
C SER A 172 -3.92 29.27 10.02
N LEU A 173 -4.68 28.89 8.99
CA LEU A 173 -6.02 29.42 8.76
C LEU A 173 -7.02 28.82 9.76
N LYS A 174 -8.14 29.49 10.00
CA LYS A 174 -9.25 28.93 10.79
C LYS A 174 -9.93 27.80 10.01
N SER A 175 -10.51 26.82 10.73
CA SER A 175 -11.39 25.84 10.12
C SER A 175 -12.61 26.53 9.49
N PHE A 176 -13.11 25.98 8.39
CA PHE A 176 -14.20 26.54 7.62
C PHE A 176 -15.55 25.96 8.07
N GLU A 177 -15.66 24.65 8.13
CA GLU A 177 -16.93 23.95 8.34
C GLU A 177 -16.90 23.03 9.56
N SER A 178 -15.81 22.28 9.74
CA SER A 178 -15.63 21.36 10.86
C SER A 178 -15.06 22.06 12.10
N GLU A 179 -15.20 21.44 13.28
CA GLU A 179 -14.46 21.83 14.47
C GLU A 179 -12.97 21.56 14.32
N TYR A 180 -12.61 20.44 13.65
CA TYR A 180 -11.23 20.01 13.44
C TYR A 180 -10.72 20.36 12.05
N LYS A 181 -9.47 20.82 11.97
CA LYS A 181 -8.65 20.78 10.74
C LYS A 181 -7.80 19.54 10.73
N ILE A 182 -7.77 18.83 9.63
CA ILE A 182 -7.04 17.59 9.48
C ILE A 182 -5.99 17.74 8.39
N LEU A 183 -4.74 17.40 8.69
CA LEU A 183 -3.72 17.14 7.70
C LEU A 183 -3.52 15.63 7.59
N LEU A 184 -3.88 15.06 6.45
CA LEU A 184 -3.51 13.70 6.10
C LEU A 184 -2.24 13.77 5.24
N LEU A 185 -1.10 13.35 5.83
CA LEU A 185 0.19 13.30 5.16
C LEU A 185 0.54 11.84 4.87
N TRP A 186 0.45 11.48 3.59
CA TRP A 186 0.78 10.14 3.11
C TRP A 186 2.24 10.05 2.73
N MET A 187 2.92 9.01 3.20
CA MET A 187 4.32 8.69 2.97
C MET A 187 5.30 9.75 3.51
N PRO A 188 5.28 10.01 4.83
CA PRO A 188 6.24 10.93 5.47
C PRO A 188 7.70 10.53 5.26
N GLU A 189 8.00 9.31 4.83
CA GLU A 189 9.32 8.84 4.40
C GLU A 189 9.92 9.70 3.27
N TYR A 190 9.06 10.34 2.48
CA TYR A 190 9.45 11.20 1.35
C TYR A 190 9.69 12.67 1.75
N LEU A 191 9.54 13.01 3.03
CA LEU A 191 9.88 14.34 3.55
C LEU A 191 11.38 14.61 3.58
N GLY A 192 12.21 13.55 3.74
CA GLY A 192 13.63 13.72 3.97
C GLY A 192 13.91 14.73 5.09
N ASN A 193 14.98 15.51 5.00
CA ASN A 193 15.33 16.51 5.99
C ASN A 193 14.34 17.69 6.07
N GLU A 194 13.52 17.90 5.05
CA GLU A 194 12.54 18.99 5.00
C GLU A 194 11.45 18.83 6.05
N GLY A 195 11.18 17.59 6.50
CA GLY A 195 10.24 17.30 7.57
C GLY A 195 10.53 18.02 8.89
N ASN A 196 11.78 18.40 9.14
CA ASN A 196 12.13 19.18 10.32
C ASN A 196 11.42 20.55 10.37
N LYS A 197 10.99 21.10 9.22
CA LYS A 197 10.21 22.35 9.16
C LYS A 197 8.81 22.21 9.79
N LEU A 198 8.28 20.99 9.86
CA LEU A 198 6.96 20.71 10.42
C LEU A 198 7.01 20.47 11.95
N LEU A 199 8.18 20.28 12.54
CA LEU A 199 8.31 19.87 13.95
C LEU A 199 7.64 20.86 14.89
N LYS A 200 7.88 22.17 14.72
CA LYS A 200 7.25 23.18 15.57
C LYS A 200 5.72 23.15 15.45
N LEU A 201 5.21 22.90 14.26
CA LEU A 201 3.76 22.83 14.01
C LEU A 201 3.15 21.56 14.60
N ILE A 202 3.90 20.46 14.63
CA ILE A 202 3.47 19.20 15.25
C ILE A 202 3.54 19.30 16.77
N GLU A 203 4.55 20.00 17.34
CA GLU A 203 4.69 20.21 18.80
C GLU A 203 3.63 21.13 19.37
N GLU A 204 3.39 22.25 18.69
CA GLU A 204 2.47 23.31 19.10
C GLU A 204 1.45 23.57 17.99
N PRO A 205 0.51 22.64 17.74
CA PRO A 205 -0.45 22.80 16.68
C PRO A 205 -1.45 23.94 16.97
N PRO A 206 -1.96 24.62 15.94
CA PRO A 206 -3.13 25.48 16.11
C PRO A 206 -4.28 24.70 16.73
N ALA A 207 -5.17 25.40 17.44
CA ALA A 207 -6.32 24.78 18.10
C ALA A 207 -7.08 23.87 17.13
N ASN A 208 -7.52 22.72 17.65
CA ASN A 208 -8.31 21.73 16.91
C ASN A 208 -7.67 21.28 15.58
N THR A 209 -6.35 21.13 15.57
CA THR A 209 -5.61 20.61 14.41
C THR A 209 -5.18 19.17 14.69
N LEU A 210 -5.53 18.27 13.77
CA LEU A 210 -5.16 16.84 13.81
C LEU A 210 -4.22 16.51 12.68
N PHE A 211 -3.07 15.94 13.00
CA PHE A 211 -2.13 15.37 12.04
C PHE A 211 -2.35 13.86 11.96
N ILE A 212 -2.57 13.35 10.76
CA ILE A 212 -2.63 11.91 10.46
C ILE A 212 -1.53 11.63 9.43
N LEU A 213 -0.43 11.07 9.90
CA LEU A 213 0.67 10.63 9.06
C LEU A 213 0.45 9.15 8.73
N VAL A 214 0.67 8.75 7.49
CA VAL A 214 0.50 7.36 7.04
C VAL A 214 1.80 6.88 6.42
N ALA A 215 2.48 5.96 7.10
CA ALA A 215 3.79 5.44 6.73
C ALA A 215 3.74 3.92 6.49
N GLU A 216 4.59 3.44 5.61
CA GLU A 216 4.83 2.01 5.38
C GLU A 216 6.05 1.51 6.14
N ASN A 217 7.06 2.35 6.30
CA ASN A 217 8.32 1.99 6.94
C ASN A 217 8.74 3.01 8.00
N GLU A 218 8.58 2.63 9.26
CA GLU A 218 8.94 3.43 10.43
C GLU A 218 10.41 3.90 10.42
N SER A 219 11.33 3.05 9.93
CA SER A 219 12.77 3.36 9.94
C SER A 219 13.17 4.47 8.96
N LEU A 220 12.31 4.80 8.00
CA LEU A 220 12.52 5.88 7.03
C LEU A 220 11.85 7.20 7.44
N VAL A 221 11.01 7.18 8.48
CA VAL A 221 10.43 8.39 9.05
C VAL A 221 11.43 9.05 9.99
N LEU A 222 11.53 10.38 9.95
CA LEU A 222 12.44 11.12 10.82
C LEU A 222 12.18 10.79 12.31
N PRO A 223 13.21 10.42 13.09
CA PRO A 223 13.05 10.12 14.51
C PRO A 223 12.42 11.28 15.31
N THR A 224 12.66 12.51 14.86
CA THR A 224 12.09 13.74 15.44
C THR A 224 10.58 13.84 15.22
N ILE A 225 10.03 13.28 14.14
CA ILE A 225 8.58 13.17 13.92
C ILE A 225 8.02 12.01 14.73
N LEU A 226 8.69 10.83 14.68
CA LEU A 226 8.26 9.65 15.42
C LEU A 226 8.05 9.92 16.92
N SER A 227 8.96 10.67 17.55
CA SER A 227 8.90 10.99 19.00
C SER A 227 7.72 11.89 19.38
N ARG A 228 7.04 12.52 18.42
CA ARG A 228 5.93 13.46 18.62
C ARG A 228 4.57 12.95 18.21
N CYS A 229 4.53 11.78 17.59
CA CYS A 229 3.30 11.19 17.12
C CYS A 229 2.91 9.98 17.97
N GLN A 230 1.63 9.83 18.24
CA GLN A 230 1.09 8.59 18.78
C GLN A 230 0.99 7.57 17.64
N THR A 231 1.70 6.46 17.79
CA THR A 231 1.73 5.41 16.77
C THR A 231 0.49 4.53 16.84
N VAL A 232 -0.14 4.33 15.69
CA VAL A 232 -1.22 3.36 15.47
C VAL A 232 -0.70 2.31 14.48
N ARG A 233 -0.49 1.09 14.98
CA ARG A 233 0.02 -0.01 14.15
C ARG A 233 -1.12 -0.72 13.45
N ILE A 234 -1.00 -0.86 12.12
CA ILE A 234 -1.98 -1.50 11.26
C ILE A 234 -1.38 -2.82 10.78
N PRO A 235 -1.87 -3.96 11.30
CA PRO A 235 -1.35 -5.26 10.90
C PRO A 235 -1.69 -5.58 9.44
N PRO A 236 -1.01 -6.55 8.81
CA PRO A 236 -1.46 -7.14 7.56
C PRO A 236 -2.91 -7.61 7.69
N ILE A 237 -3.66 -7.56 6.60
CA ILE A 237 -5.06 -8.00 6.60
C ILE A 237 -5.11 -9.51 6.81
N ASP A 238 -6.05 -9.97 7.66
CA ASP A 238 -6.23 -11.40 7.91
C ASP A 238 -6.57 -12.16 6.62
N LEU A 239 -6.11 -13.40 6.53
CA LEU A 239 -6.33 -14.27 5.38
C LEU A 239 -7.81 -14.39 5.01
N LYS A 240 -8.69 -14.58 6.02
CA LYS A 240 -10.13 -14.76 5.81
C LYS A 240 -10.78 -13.47 5.34
N ASP A 241 -10.38 -12.32 5.91
CA ASP A 241 -10.89 -11.01 5.51
C ASP A 241 -10.45 -10.68 4.08
N THR A 242 -9.19 -10.98 3.72
CA THR A 242 -8.68 -10.85 2.35
C THR A 242 -9.49 -11.71 1.38
N ALA A 243 -9.66 -13.00 1.67
CA ALA A 243 -10.43 -13.92 0.83
C ALA A 243 -11.89 -13.47 0.67
N THR A 244 -12.55 -13.09 1.76
CA THR A 244 -13.93 -12.57 1.74
C THR A 244 -14.04 -11.32 0.85
N ALA A 245 -13.11 -10.40 0.98
CA ALA A 245 -13.09 -9.19 0.16
C ALA A 245 -12.88 -9.52 -1.34
N LEU A 246 -12.04 -10.50 -1.66
CA LEU A 246 -11.80 -10.95 -3.03
C LEU A 246 -13.05 -11.61 -3.65
N VAL A 247 -13.76 -12.46 -2.91
CA VAL A 247 -15.03 -13.03 -3.36
C VAL A 247 -16.05 -11.92 -3.63
N GLN A 248 -16.24 -10.99 -2.70
CA GLN A 248 -17.24 -9.94 -2.81
C GLN A 248 -16.91 -8.91 -3.89
N ARG A 249 -15.65 -8.48 -3.98
CA ARG A 249 -15.23 -7.36 -4.84
C ARG A 249 -14.71 -7.80 -6.20
N SER A 250 -14.12 -8.99 -6.31
CA SER A 250 -13.51 -9.49 -7.55
C SER A 250 -14.29 -10.67 -8.16
N LYS A 251 -15.38 -11.12 -7.51
CA LYS A 251 -16.23 -12.23 -7.97
C LYS A 251 -15.48 -13.54 -8.22
N LEU A 252 -14.44 -13.78 -7.45
CA LEU A 252 -13.69 -15.05 -7.49
C LEU A 252 -14.47 -16.14 -6.77
N SER A 253 -14.19 -17.40 -7.11
CA SER A 253 -14.63 -18.52 -6.26
C SER A 253 -13.92 -18.46 -4.90
N GLU A 254 -14.54 -19.05 -3.87
CA GLU A 254 -13.94 -19.11 -2.53
C GLU A 254 -12.54 -19.77 -2.54
N GLU A 255 -12.39 -20.83 -3.34
CA GLU A 255 -11.13 -21.54 -3.49
C GLU A 255 -10.03 -20.66 -4.09
N GLN A 256 -10.31 -19.97 -5.20
CA GLN A 256 -9.38 -19.04 -5.83
C GLN A 256 -9.05 -17.87 -4.91
N ALA A 257 -10.06 -17.32 -4.22
CA ALA A 257 -9.86 -16.22 -3.30
C ALA A 257 -8.97 -16.60 -2.13
N MET A 258 -9.14 -17.81 -1.59
CA MET A 258 -8.33 -18.32 -0.49
C MET A 258 -6.87 -18.55 -0.92
N GLN A 259 -6.65 -19.08 -2.12
CA GLN A 259 -5.30 -19.26 -2.68
C GLN A 259 -4.58 -17.91 -2.85
N ILE A 260 -5.24 -16.93 -3.48
CA ILE A 260 -4.66 -15.60 -3.70
C ILE A 260 -4.41 -14.88 -2.37
N ALA A 261 -5.34 -14.99 -1.42
CA ALA A 261 -5.16 -14.42 -0.08
C ALA A 261 -3.97 -15.04 0.65
N GLY A 262 -3.74 -16.35 0.47
CA GLY A 262 -2.57 -17.04 1.02
C GLY A 262 -1.24 -16.54 0.46
N VAL A 263 -1.19 -16.30 -0.85
CA VAL A 263 0.01 -15.79 -1.53
C VAL A 263 0.30 -14.34 -1.19
N SER A 264 -0.74 -13.52 -1.07
CA SER A 264 -0.60 -12.08 -0.82
C SER A 264 -0.27 -11.71 0.63
N GLU A 265 -0.33 -12.65 1.58
CA GLU A 265 0.07 -12.49 2.99
C GLU A 265 -0.47 -11.22 3.66
N GLY A 266 -1.72 -10.87 3.35
CA GLY A 266 -2.41 -9.69 3.90
C GLY A 266 -2.09 -8.37 3.18
N ASN A 267 -1.39 -8.43 2.05
CA ASN A 267 -1.21 -7.33 1.12
C ASN A 267 -2.35 -7.35 0.06
N TYR A 268 -3.43 -6.61 0.29
CA TYR A 268 -4.57 -6.60 -0.62
C TYR A 268 -4.25 -6.01 -2.01
N ARG A 269 -3.29 -5.09 -2.09
CA ARG A 269 -2.79 -4.58 -3.37
C ARG A 269 -2.21 -5.71 -4.21
N GLU A 270 -1.35 -6.52 -3.61
CA GLU A 270 -0.75 -7.68 -4.27
C GLU A 270 -1.80 -8.71 -4.67
N ALA A 271 -2.79 -8.97 -3.83
CA ALA A 271 -3.91 -9.85 -4.17
C ALA A 271 -4.63 -9.38 -5.45
N LEU A 272 -4.88 -8.07 -5.59
CA LEU A 272 -5.48 -7.51 -6.81
C LEU A 272 -4.56 -7.63 -8.03
N GLN A 273 -3.25 -7.48 -7.85
CA GLN A 273 -2.28 -7.65 -8.93
C GLN A 273 -2.20 -9.11 -9.39
N LEU A 274 -2.22 -10.06 -8.47
CA LEU A 274 -2.25 -11.49 -8.80
C LEU A 274 -3.49 -11.84 -9.65
N ILE A 275 -4.64 -11.24 -9.38
CA ILE A 275 -5.85 -11.41 -10.19
C ILE A 275 -5.66 -10.82 -11.60
N GLN A 276 -5.12 -9.62 -11.69
CA GLN A 276 -4.92 -8.94 -12.97
C GLN A 276 -3.94 -9.66 -13.88
N HIS A 277 -2.94 -10.32 -13.29
CA HIS A 277 -1.87 -11.02 -14.00
C HIS A 277 -2.02 -12.55 -13.97
N ALA A 278 -3.20 -13.05 -13.61
CA ALA A 278 -3.49 -14.50 -13.62
C ALA A 278 -3.28 -15.17 -15.00
N GLU A 279 -3.23 -14.38 -16.09
CA GLU A 279 -2.89 -14.85 -17.44
C GLU A 279 -1.37 -14.94 -17.68
N GLU A 280 -0.53 -14.42 -16.79
CA GLU A 280 0.93 -14.48 -16.93
C GLU A 280 1.43 -15.84 -16.45
N ASP A 281 2.07 -16.59 -17.33
CA ASP A 281 2.62 -17.91 -16.99
C ASP A 281 3.98 -17.77 -16.27
N TRP A 282 3.92 -17.24 -15.02
CA TRP A 282 5.12 -17.16 -14.14
C TRP A 282 5.78 -18.50 -13.94
N GLN A 283 5.03 -19.57 -13.95
CA GLN A 283 5.54 -20.92 -13.78
C GLN A 283 6.41 -21.33 -14.98
N SER A 284 5.98 -21.03 -16.19
CA SER A 284 6.78 -21.29 -17.41
C SER A 284 8.05 -20.45 -17.39
N LEU A 285 7.93 -19.15 -17.11
CA LEU A 285 9.06 -18.22 -17.06
C LEU A 285 10.10 -18.66 -16.00
N LEU A 286 9.66 -19.12 -14.83
CA LEU A 286 10.54 -19.64 -13.78
C LEU A 286 11.20 -20.95 -14.20
N ARG A 287 10.46 -21.83 -14.84
CA ARG A 287 11.01 -23.08 -15.37
C ARG A 287 12.08 -22.84 -16.43
N GLU A 288 11.84 -21.88 -17.32
CA GLU A 288 12.82 -21.45 -18.32
C GLU A 288 14.08 -20.90 -17.66
N TRP A 289 13.92 -20.06 -16.61
CA TRP A 289 15.05 -19.51 -15.87
C TRP A 289 15.91 -20.60 -15.21
N LEU A 290 15.28 -21.51 -14.46
CA LEU A 290 15.99 -22.59 -13.80
C LEU A 290 16.65 -23.55 -14.81
N ASN A 291 16.02 -23.80 -15.95
CA ASN A 291 16.64 -24.56 -17.03
C ASN A 291 17.84 -23.80 -17.65
N ALA A 292 17.74 -22.50 -17.85
CA ALA A 292 18.85 -21.68 -18.35
C ALA A 292 20.03 -21.69 -17.36
N VAL A 293 19.73 -21.60 -16.05
CA VAL A 293 20.73 -21.65 -14.98
C VAL A 293 21.44 -23.00 -14.94
N LEU A 294 20.69 -24.12 -15.00
CA LEU A 294 21.23 -25.43 -14.66
C LEU A 294 21.64 -26.28 -15.86
N LYS A 295 20.99 -26.10 -17.03
CA LYS A 295 21.12 -27.01 -18.17
C LYS A 295 21.60 -26.40 -19.45
N SER A 296 21.13 -25.16 -19.76
CA SER A 296 21.25 -24.60 -21.12
C SER A 296 22.45 -23.68 -21.31
N GLY A 297 23.14 -23.29 -20.23
CA GLY A 297 24.38 -22.53 -20.27
C GLY A 297 24.25 -21.02 -20.56
N PRO A 298 25.37 -20.28 -20.73
CA PRO A 298 25.41 -18.82 -20.70
C PRO A 298 24.54 -18.13 -21.75
N ILE A 299 24.43 -18.70 -22.97
CA ILE A 299 23.63 -18.09 -24.06
C ILE A 299 22.15 -18.07 -23.68
N ALA A 300 21.64 -19.16 -23.09
CA ALA A 300 20.25 -19.21 -22.64
C ALA A 300 19.99 -18.27 -21.45
N GLN A 301 20.97 -18.13 -20.55
CA GLN A 301 20.91 -17.19 -19.44
C GLN A 301 20.79 -15.74 -19.94
N VAL A 302 21.63 -15.34 -20.88
CA VAL A 302 21.56 -13.99 -21.50
C VAL A 302 20.21 -13.77 -22.16
N LYS A 303 19.72 -14.72 -22.94
CA LYS A 303 18.42 -14.61 -23.62
C LYS A 303 17.26 -14.45 -22.61
N TRP A 304 17.27 -15.24 -21.55
CA TRP A 304 16.25 -15.15 -20.49
C TRP A 304 16.32 -13.78 -19.78
N VAL A 305 17.54 -13.32 -19.44
CA VAL A 305 17.76 -11.99 -18.83
C VAL A 305 17.27 -10.87 -19.73
N ASP A 306 17.45 -10.97 -21.04
CA ASP A 306 16.89 -10.01 -21.98
C ASP A 306 15.35 -10.01 -21.96
N THR A 307 14.72 -11.17 -21.87
CA THR A 307 13.26 -11.30 -21.77
C THR A 307 12.72 -10.66 -20.49
N ILE A 308 13.26 -11.02 -19.32
CA ILE A 308 12.77 -10.49 -18.03
C ILE A 308 13.06 -8.99 -17.90
N SER A 309 14.17 -8.50 -18.46
CA SER A 309 14.52 -7.08 -18.38
C SER A 309 13.60 -6.16 -19.19
N GLN A 310 12.87 -6.71 -20.17
CA GLN A 310 11.86 -5.97 -20.94
C GLN A 310 10.52 -5.84 -20.19
N LEU A 311 10.31 -6.66 -19.17
CA LEU A 311 9.13 -6.51 -18.31
C LEU A 311 9.28 -5.25 -17.46
N GLY A 312 8.16 -4.55 -17.22
CA GLY A 312 8.14 -3.43 -16.30
C GLY A 312 8.55 -3.85 -14.87
N ARG A 313 9.05 -2.91 -14.07
CA ARG A 313 9.56 -3.17 -12.70
C ARG A 313 8.58 -3.92 -11.82
N GLU A 314 7.31 -3.59 -11.90
CA GLU A 314 6.29 -4.23 -11.11
C GLU A 314 6.15 -5.72 -11.45
N LYS A 315 6.16 -6.08 -12.73
CA LYS A 315 6.14 -7.47 -13.18
C LYS A 315 7.41 -8.22 -12.77
N GLN A 316 8.56 -7.55 -12.79
CA GLN A 316 9.81 -8.13 -12.31
C GLN A 316 9.74 -8.44 -10.80
N LYS A 317 9.21 -7.53 -9.98
CA LYS A 317 8.98 -7.76 -8.55
C LYS A 317 8.00 -8.90 -8.31
N GLN A 318 6.89 -8.93 -9.03
CA GLN A 318 5.89 -10.00 -8.93
C GLN A 318 6.48 -11.36 -9.28
N PHE A 319 7.29 -11.43 -10.31
CA PHE A 319 8.00 -12.67 -10.67
C PHE A 319 8.95 -13.14 -9.55
N LEU A 320 9.72 -12.22 -8.95
CA LEU A 320 10.59 -12.55 -7.82
C LEU A 320 9.78 -13.02 -6.61
N ARG A 321 8.70 -12.33 -6.26
CA ARG A 321 7.79 -12.72 -5.17
C ARG A 321 7.14 -14.09 -5.41
N TYR A 322 6.71 -14.36 -6.65
CA TYR A 322 6.19 -15.67 -7.01
C TYR A 322 7.22 -16.78 -6.74
N PHE A 323 8.47 -16.56 -7.10
CA PHE A 323 9.54 -17.54 -6.81
C PHE A 323 9.81 -17.65 -5.31
N THR A 324 9.90 -16.55 -4.57
CA THR A 324 10.04 -16.55 -3.10
C THR A 324 8.91 -17.35 -2.44
N HIS A 325 7.67 -17.12 -2.85
CA HIS A 325 6.51 -17.88 -2.36
C HIS A 325 6.68 -19.38 -2.58
N LEU A 326 7.08 -19.82 -3.78
CA LEU A 326 7.30 -21.24 -4.06
C LEU A 326 8.45 -21.84 -3.23
N LEU A 327 9.50 -21.07 -2.92
CA LEU A 327 10.58 -21.49 -2.02
C LEU A 327 10.06 -21.68 -0.59
N GLU A 328 9.26 -20.74 -0.08
CA GLU A 328 8.64 -20.86 1.23
C GLU A 328 7.73 -22.08 1.34
N GLN A 329 6.88 -22.29 0.32
CA GLN A 329 6.03 -23.48 0.27
C GLN A 329 6.85 -24.78 0.21
N SER A 330 7.98 -24.76 -0.49
CA SER A 330 8.92 -25.88 -0.56
C SER A 330 9.55 -26.19 0.80
N ILE A 331 9.94 -25.17 1.55
CA ILE A 331 10.46 -25.30 2.93
C ILE A 331 9.37 -25.83 3.86
N ARG A 332 8.15 -25.24 3.81
CA ARG A 332 7.01 -25.69 4.61
C ARG A 332 6.66 -27.16 4.33
N LEU A 333 6.64 -27.56 3.05
CA LEU A 333 6.39 -28.94 2.65
C LEU A 333 7.41 -29.91 3.27
N ARG A 334 8.69 -29.52 3.32
CA ARG A 334 9.77 -30.33 3.88
C ARG A 334 9.69 -30.44 5.41
N THR A 335 9.24 -29.39 6.09
CA THR A 335 9.22 -29.30 7.56
C THR A 335 7.93 -29.81 8.18
N MET A 336 6.77 -29.58 7.55
CA MET A 336 5.45 -29.87 8.11
C MET A 336 4.76 -31.09 7.45
N GLY A 337 5.25 -31.58 6.32
CA GLY A 337 4.65 -32.67 5.57
C GLY A 337 3.49 -32.23 4.65
N GLU A 338 3.03 -33.16 3.82
CA GLU A 338 2.07 -32.90 2.74
C GLU A 338 0.64 -32.61 3.23
N GLU A 339 0.29 -33.07 4.42
CA GLU A 339 -1.10 -33.03 4.91
C GLU A 339 -1.56 -31.64 5.38
N HIS A 340 -0.65 -30.69 5.55
CA HIS A 340 -0.93 -29.40 6.16
C HIS A 340 -0.87 -28.21 5.20
N LEU A 341 -0.66 -28.46 3.91
CA LEU A 341 -0.46 -27.37 2.92
C LEU A 341 -1.55 -27.39 1.83
N PRO A 342 -2.28 -26.28 1.63
CA PRO A 342 -3.26 -26.12 0.55
C PRO A 342 -2.56 -25.79 -0.78
N LEU A 343 -1.61 -26.63 -1.22
CA LEU A 343 -0.93 -26.44 -2.51
C LEU A 343 -1.74 -27.02 -3.66
N THR A 344 -1.84 -26.27 -4.75
CA THR A 344 -2.39 -26.78 -6.02
C THR A 344 -1.47 -27.84 -6.62
N GLY A 345 -2.01 -28.76 -7.45
CA GLY A 345 -1.25 -29.87 -8.00
C GLY A 345 0.05 -29.46 -8.68
N ALA A 346 0.06 -28.37 -9.48
CA ALA A 346 1.24 -27.90 -10.20
C ALA A 346 2.30 -27.26 -9.29
N GLU A 347 1.88 -26.49 -8.29
CA GLU A 347 2.78 -25.87 -7.30
C GLU A 347 3.38 -26.92 -6.37
N LYS A 348 2.59 -27.90 -5.97
CA LYS A 348 3.06 -29.05 -5.18
C LYS A 348 4.15 -29.83 -5.92
N ASP A 349 3.93 -30.14 -7.19
CA ASP A 349 4.91 -30.81 -8.02
C ASP A 349 6.20 -30.00 -8.15
N PHE A 350 6.08 -28.68 -8.27
CA PHE A 350 7.24 -27.80 -8.34
C PHE A 350 8.01 -27.78 -7.01
N ALA A 351 7.32 -27.65 -5.88
CA ALA A 351 7.91 -27.66 -4.54
C ALA A 351 8.64 -28.99 -4.25
N ILE A 352 8.04 -30.12 -4.63
CA ILE A 352 8.68 -31.45 -4.50
C ILE A 352 9.98 -31.50 -5.32
N ARG A 353 9.96 -31.01 -6.56
CA ARG A 353 11.15 -30.99 -7.43
C ARG A 353 12.23 -30.07 -6.88
N LEU A 354 11.84 -28.90 -6.37
CA LEU A 354 12.76 -27.94 -5.77
C LEU A 354 13.43 -28.52 -4.51
N ASN A 355 12.68 -29.26 -3.67
CA ASN A 355 13.22 -29.97 -2.51
C ASN A 355 14.20 -31.07 -2.85
N LYS A 356 14.12 -31.66 -4.06
CA LYS A 356 15.13 -32.61 -4.55
C LYS A 356 16.37 -31.90 -5.10
N LEU A 357 16.21 -30.65 -5.54
CA LEU A 357 17.28 -29.87 -6.18
C LEU A 357 18.13 -29.09 -5.18
N CYS A 358 17.50 -28.55 -4.13
CA CYS A 358 18.10 -27.66 -3.14
C CYS A 358 17.81 -28.13 -1.73
N ASP A 359 18.76 -28.02 -0.83
CA ASP A 359 18.54 -28.14 0.61
C ASP A 359 17.94 -26.84 1.21
N ILE A 360 17.61 -26.85 2.51
CA ILE A 360 16.99 -25.70 3.19
C ILE A 360 17.93 -24.49 3.18
N SER A 361 19.22 -24.68 3.39
CA SER A 361 20.21 -23.59 3.43
C SER A 361 20.35 -22.90 2.08
N GLN A 362 20.34 -23.69 1.00
CA GLN A 362 20.34 -23.19 -0.36
C GLN A 362 19.05 -22.42 -0.69
N GLN A 363 17.89 -22.95 -0.28
CA GLN A 363 16.60 -22.27 -0.48
C GLN A 363 16.56 -20.94 0.28
N GLN A 364 17.06 -20.87 1.50
CA GLN A 364 17.18 -19.63 2.27
C GLN A 364 18.13 -18.63 1.61
N ALA A 365 19.27 -19.08 1.10
CA ALA A 365 20.21 -18.23 0.37
C ALA A 365 19.58 -17.66 -0.92
N ILE A 366 18.82 -18.48 -1.65
CA ILE A 366 18.08 -18.02 -2.83
C ILE A 366 17.06 -16.95 -2.43
N THR A 367 16.26 -17.18 -1.39
CA THR A 367 15.27 -16.22 -0.89
C THR A 367 15.93 -14.87 -0.57
N GLN A 368 17.05 -14.86 0.14
CA GLN A 368 17.79 -13.63 0.44
C GLN A 368 18.25 -12.89 -0.81
N GLU A 369 18.71 -13.59 -1.84
CA GLU A 369 19.11 -12.96 -3.10
C GLU A 369 17.92 -12.40 -3.89
N LEU A 370 16.76 -13.07 -3.85
CA LEU A 370 15.53 -12.57 -4.46
C LEU A 370 15.01 -11.30 -3.76
N ASP A 371 15.06 -11.27 -2.42
CA ASP A 371 14.67 -10.11 -1.62
C ASP A 371 15.58 -8.90 -1.88
N ARG A 372 16.92 -9.15 -1.94
CA ARG A 372 17.88 -8.11 -2.35
C ARG A 372 17.59 -7.60 -3.76
N ALA A 373 17.26 -8.48 -4.68
CA ALA A 373 16.92 -8.09 -6.04
C ALA A 373 15.66 -7.23 -6.09
N ALA A 374 14.60 -7.60 -5.37
CA ALA A 374 13.37 -6.82 -5.25
C ALA A 374 13.65 -5.41 -4.68
N TYR A 375 14.46 -5.33 -3.61
CA TYR A 375 14.90 -4.07 -3.04
C TYR A 375 15.65 -3.16 -4.03
N HIS A 376 16.53 -3.74 -4.87
CA HIS A 376 17.26 -2.98 -5.88
C HIS A 376 16.36 -2.51 -7.04
N ILE A 377 15.36 -3.31 -7.44
CA ILE A 377 14.37 -2.90 -8.45
C ILE A 377 13.61 -1.65 -7.98
N GLU A 378 13.21 -1.60 -6.72
CA GLU A 378 12.54 -0.43 -6.12
C GLU A 378 13.41 0.83 -6.17
N ARG A 379 14.72 0.67 -6.12
CA ARG A 379 15.72 1.76 -6.21
C ARG A 379 16.23 2.04 -7.61
N ASN A 380 15.50 1.63 -8.63
CA ASN A 380 15.81 1.90 -10.03
C ASN A 380 17.11 1.26 -10.54
N ALA A 381 17.52 0.12 -9.98
CA ALA A 381 18.65 -0.63 -10.50
C ALA A 381 18.42 -1.04 -11.97
N ASN A 382 19.50 -1.17 -12.73
CA ASN A 382 19.43 -1.68 -14.08
C ASN A 382 19.02 -3.16 -14.07
N ALA A 383 17.82 -3.46 -14.57
CA ALA A 383 17.22 -4.79 -14.54
C ALA A 383 18.11 -5.85 -15.19
N LYS A 384 18.73 -5.54 -16.34
CA LYS A 384 19.59 -6.48 -17.06
C LYS A 384 20.81 -6.88 -16.25
N MET A 385 21.49 -5.92 -15.62
CA MET A 385 22.62 -6.19 -14.75
C MET A 385 22.21 -6.95 -13.49
N LEU A 386 21.10 -6.55 -12.90
CA LEU A 386 20.57 -7.16 -11.69
C LEU A 386 20.20 -8.64 -11.90
N PHE A 387 19.37 -8.93 -12.91
CA PHE A 387 18.96 -10.30 -13.19
C PHE A 387 20.13 -11.18 -13.69
N MET A 388 21.12 -10.61 -14.36
CA MET A 388 22.34 -11.34 -14.69
C MET A 388 23.12 -11.73 -13.42
N ALA A 389 23.30 -10.79 -12.48
CA ALA A 389 23.96 -11.08 -11.21
C ALA A 389 23.22 -12.14 -10.40
N VAL A 390 21.90 -12.04 -10.29
CA VAL A 390 21.06 -13.04 -9.61
C VAL A 390 21.17 -14.41 -10.31
N THR A 391 21.15 -14.46 -11.63
CA THR A 391 21.28 -15.69 -12.42
C THR A 391 22.61 -16.42 -12.13
N ILE A 392 23.71 -15.66 -12.08
CA ILE A 392 25.03 -16.22 -11.75
C ILE A 392 25.06 -16.73 -10.30
N LYS A 393 24.50 -15.97 -9.35
CA LYS A 393 24.42 -16.37 -7.94
C LYS A 393 23.57 -17.64 -7.76
N LEU A 394 22.42 -17.72 -8.42
CA LEU A 394 21.58 -18.92 -8.42
C LEU A 394 22.35 -20.15 -8.92
N TYR A 395 23.12 -20.00 -10.01
CA TYR A 395 23.96 -21.09 -10.50
C TYR A 395 24.95 -21.57 -9.42
N HIS A 396 25.65 -20.65 -8.74
CA HIS A 396 26.61 -21.02 -7.70
C HIS A 396 25.93 -21.65 -6.47
N ILE A 397 24.78 -21.13 -6.04
CA ILE A 397 24.05 -21.68 -4.91
C ILE A 397 23.56 -23.10 -5.22
N ILE A 398 22.96 -23.33 -6.41
CA ILE A 398 22.31 -24.58 -6.74
C ILE A 398 23.32 -25.61 -7.24
N ALA A 399 24.21 -25.26 -8.17
CA ALA A 399 25.11 -26.21 -8.83
C ALA A 399 26.41 -26.43 -8.05
N ASN A 400 26.96 -25.43 -7.40
CA ASN A 400 28.26 -25.52 -6.71
C ASN A 400 28.12 -25.66 -5.18
N HIS A 401 26.90 -25.72 -4.64
CA HIS A 401 26.62 -25.75 -3.19
C HIS A 401 27.40 -24.69 -2.40
N SER A 402 27.72 -23.57 -3.04
CA SER A 402 28.46 -22.47 -2.41
C SER A 402 27.49 -21.36 -2.01
N VAL A 403 27.23 -21.25 -0.70
CA VAL A 403 26.60 -20.08 -0.13
C VAL A 403 27.68 -19.01 -0.04
N ILE A 404 27.69 -18.08 -1.01
CA ILE A 404 28.61 -16.93 -0.97
C ILE A 404 27.97 -15.93 0.00
N GLU A 405 28.40 -15.93 1.24
CA GLU A 405 28.14 -14.82 2.17
C GLU A 405 28.94 -13.61 1.64
N VAL A 406 28.24 -12.67 1.01
CA VAL A 406 28.80 -11.36 0.71
C VAL A 406 28.47 -10.47 1.90
N GLY A 407 29.50 -10.14 2.70
CA GLY A 407 29.47 -9.21 3.81
C GLY A 407 29.06 -7.78 3.38
#